data_ff5f2dd9c489ce7fa8b92a39e6b098ed
#
_entry.id   ff5f2dd9c489ce7fa8b92a39e6b098ed
#
_cell.length_a   1.000
_cell.length_b   1.000
_cell.length_c   1.000
_cell.angle_alpha   90.00
_cell.angle_beta   90.00
_cell.angle_gamma   90.00
#
_symmetry.space_group_name_H-M   'P 1'
#
loop_
_entity.id
_entity.type
_entity.pdbx_description
1 polymer ?
#
loop_
_entity_poly.entity_id
_entity_poly.type
_entity_poly.pdbx_seq_one_letter_code
_entity_poly.pdbx_strand_id
1 'polypeptide(L)'
;MMADENAAGSTANANAQGTPPSFNLIGQYIRDMSFENPGAPGSIMLGGPNPSFNVGINVGVKKQADDVYAVEITLNAKAEREKNVLFNVELIYGGVFRIKNVPENQLAPLLLVECPRLIFPFARQVLATVTQQGGFPPLMMEPVDFNAIYLQNLKQLQAQQQAAATGGGTPTPTVTN
;
A
#
# COMPACT_ATOMS: atom_id res chain seq x y z
N MET A 1 -19.40 -72.36 -18.17
CA MET A 1 -18.09 -72.64 -17.55
C MET A 1 -17.41 -71.27 -17.27
N MET A 2 -17.25 -70.96 -15.99
CA MET A 2 -16.31 -69.98 -15.34
C MET A 2 -16.47 -68.49 -15.78
N ALA A 3 -17.08 -67.63 -15.00
CA ALA A 3 -16.60 -67.03 -13.74
C ALA A 3 -15.26 -66.31 -13.90
N ASP A 4 -15.27 -64.97 -13.84
CA ASP A 4 -14.45 -64.33 -12.81
C ASP A 4 -14.94 -62.91 -12.52
N GLU A 5 -15.20 -62.69 -11.22
CA GLU A 5 -15.38 -61.41 -10.58
C GLU A 5 -14.08 -60.66 -10.55
N ASN A 6 -14.10 -59.38 -10.76
CA ASN A 6 -13.24 -58.50 -9.99
C ASN A 6 -13.87 -57.11 -9.79
N ALA A 7 -14.62 -56.99 -8.72
CA ALA A 7 -15.04 -55.75 -8.14
C ALA A 7 -13.85 -55.14 -7.40
N ALA A 8 -13.14 -54.19 -8.01
CA ALA A 8 -12.20 -53.33 -7.32
C ALA A 8 -12.89 -51.99 -6.99
N GLY A 9 -13.30 -51.89 -5.73
CA GLY A 9 -13.88 -50.67 -5.19
C GLY A 9 -12.87 -49.50 -5.29
N SER A 10 -13.23 -48.53 -6.11
CA SER A 10 -12.61 -47.23 -6.09
C SER A 10 -13.21 -46.46 -4.90
N THR A 11 -12.53 -46.49 -3.76
CA THR A 11 -12.78 -45.55 -2.67
C THR A 11 -12.51 -44.14 -3.20
N ALA A 12 -13.59 -43.46 -3.53
CA ALA A 12 -13.56 -42.04 -3.80
C ALA A 12 -13.02 -41.33 -2.54
N ASN A 13 -11.77 -40.88 -2.64
CA ASN A 13 -11.15 -40.00 -1.68
C ASN A 13 -11.95 -38.69 -1.76
N ALA A 14 -12.93 -38.50 -0.87
CA ALA A 14 -13.63 -37.26 -0.67
C ALA A 14 -12.61 -36.27 -0.07
N ASN A 15 -11.80 -35.68 -0.95
CA ASN A 15 -10.94 -34.57 -0.66
C ASN A 15 -11.87 -33.44 -0.22
N ALA A 16 -11.79 -33.04 1.03
CA ALA A 16 -12.45 -31.86 1.56
C ALA A 16 -11.94 -30.65 0.76
N GLN A 17 -12.62 -30.36 -0.34
CA GLN A 17 -12.35 -29.18 -1.16
C GLN A 17 -12.82 -27.97 -0.37
N GLY A 18 -11.94 -27.40 0.46
CA GLY A 18 -12.13 -26.08 1.01
C GLY A 18 -12.40 -25.13 -0.15
N THR A 19 -13.34 -24.23 0.02
CA THR A 19 -13.66 -23.20 -0.98
C THR A 19 -12.37 -22.49 -1.39
N PRO A 20 -12.06 -22.37 -2.70
CA PRO A 20 -10.80 -21.78 -3.15
C PRO A 20 -10.65 -20.33 -2.67
N PRO A 21 -9.42 -19.88 -2.45
CA PRO A 21 -9.16 -18.48 -2.13
C PRO A 21 -9.76 -17.57 -3.21
N SER A 22 -10.40 -16.48 -2.79
CA SER A 22 -10.93 -15.48 -3.71
C SER A 22 -10.44 -14.09 -3.33
N PHE A 23 -10.13 -13.31 -4.36
CA PHE A 23 -9.63 -11.97 -4.25
C PHE A 23 -10.29 -11.09 -5.32
N ASN A 24 -11.09 -10.11 -4.91
CA ASN A 24 -11.87 -9.26 -5.80
C ASN A 24 -11.78 -7.81 -5.40
N LEU A 25 -11.46 -6.93 -6.35
CA LEU A 25 -11.59 -5.50 -6.21
C LEU A 25 -13.06 -5.10 -6.44
N ILE A 26 -13.70 -4.55 -5.39
CA ILE A 26 -15.11 -4.13 -5.43
C ILE A 26 -15.23 -2.75 -6.08
N GLY A 27 -14.32 -1.84 -5.75
CA GLY A 27 -14.33 -0.48 -6.25
C GLY A 27 -13.09 0.30 -5.84
N GLN A 28 -12.88 1.45 -6.48
CA GLN A 28 -11.78 2.35 -6.22
C GLN A 28 -12.31 3.76 -5.97
N TYR A 29 -11.57 4.55 -5.19
CA TYR A 29 -11.99 5.91 -4.82
C TYR A 29 -10.80 6.82 -4.51
N ILE A 30 -10.99 8.10 -4.68
CA ILE A 30 -10.16 9.14 -4.07
C ILE A 30 -10.79 9.46 -2.72
N ARG A 31 -10.04 9.30 -1.62
CA ARG A 31 -10.50 9.71 -0.30
C ARG A 31 -10.21 11.17 -0.02
N ASP A 32 -9.02 11.60 -0.43
CA ASP A 32 -8.56 12.97 -0.23
C ASP A 32 -7.56 13.34 -1.32
N MET A 33 -7.58 14.60 -1.73
CA MET A 33 -6.64 15.14 -2.70
C MET A 33 -6.49 16.64 -2.49
N SER A 34 -5.24 17.09 -2.39
CA SER A 34 -4.88 18.50 -2.41
C SER A 34 -3.80 18.77 -3.44
N PHE A 35 -3.87 19.92 -4.09
CA PHE A 35 -2.82 20.44 -4.97
C PHE A 35 -2.62 21.92 -4.67
N GLU A 36 -1.40 22.31 -4.37
CA GLU A 36 -1.01 23.66 -4.06
C GLU A 36 0.08 24.14 -5.01
N ASN A 37 -0.10 25.30 -5.59
CA ASN A 37 0.89 26.03 -6.37
C ASN A 37 1.08 27.44 -5.76
N PRO A 38 1.92 27.57 -4.72
CA PRO A 38 2.04 28.82 -3.98
C PRO A 38 2.65 29.96 -4.78
N GLY A 39 3.39 29.64 -5.85
CA GLY A 39 4.03 30.63 -6.71
C GLY A 39 3.22 31.05 -7.94
N ALA A 40 1.98 30.57 -8.10
CA ALA A 40 1.17 30.92 -9.27
C ALA A 40 0.80 32.43 -9.29
N PRO A 41 0.77 33.07 -10.47
CA PRO A 41 1.04 32.52 -11.82
C PRO A 41 2.55 32.47 -12.17
N GLY A 42 3.42 33.08 -11.36
CA GLY A 42 4.85 33.22 -11.65
C GLY A 42 5.57 31.89 -11.81
N SER A 43 5.24 30.89 -11.04
CA SER A 43 5.84 29.54 -11.09
C SER A 43 5.70 28.85 -12.45
N ILE A 44 4.64 29.20 -13.20
CA ILE A 44 4.35 28.67 -14.54
C ILE A 44 5.14 29.42 -15.62
N MET A 45 5.34 30.71 -15.41
CA MET A 45 5.96 31.62 -16.39
C MET A 45 7.48 31.59 -16.36
N LEU A 46 8.08 31.23 -15.23
CA LEU A 46 9.53 31.29 -15.03
C LEU A 46 10.17 30.00 -15.57
N GLY A 47 11.01 30.16 -16.60
CA GLY A 47 12.00 29.15 -16.97
C GLY A 47 13.01 28.93 -15.82
N GLY A 48 13.87 27.94 -15.94
CA GLY A 48 14.91 27.70 -14.95
C GLY A 48 15.40 26.25 -14.98
N PRO A 49 16.32 25.89 -14.06
CA PRO A 49 16.83 24.54 -13.98
C PRO A 49 15.70 23.51 -13.65
N ASN A 50 15.97 22.24 -13.93
CA ASN A 50 15.05 21.18 -13.62
C ASN A 50 14.73 21.17 -12.11
N PRO A 51 13.45 21.01 -11.72
CA PRO A 51 13.08 20.90 -10.32
C PRO A 51 13.60 19.62 -9.69
N SER A 52 13.84 19.65 -8.40
CA SER A 52 13.99 18.47 -7.57
C SER A 52 12.63 18.01 -7.08
N PHE A 53 12.44 16.70 -6.98
CA PHE A 53 11.22 16.08 -6.51
C PHE A 53 11.47 15.31 -5.21
N ASN A 54 10.60 15.49 -4.25
CA ASN A 54 10.52 14.66 -3.06
C ASN A 54 9.18 13.93 -3.10
N VAL A 55 9.22 12.60 -3.12
CA VAL A 55 8.02 11.76 -3.21
C VAL A 55 7.98 10.79 -2.04
N GLY A 56 6.88 10.82 -1.31
CA GLY A 56 6.57 9.88 -0.22
C GLY A 56 5.43 8.96 -0.61
N ILE A 57 5.53 7.70 -0.20
CA ILE A 57 4.50 6.68 -0.41
C ILE A 57 4.27 5.92 0.88
N ASN A 58 3.01 5.76 1.26
CA ASN A 58 2.61 4.94 2.39
C ASN A 58 1.38 4.10 2.03
N VAL A 59 1.25 2.92 2.64
CA VAL A 59 0.11 2.03 2.46
C VAL A 59 -0.59 1.82 3.79
N GLY A 60 -1.89 2.07 3.80
CA GLY A 60 -2.78 1.83 4.94
C GLY A 60 -3.82 0.76 4.62
N VAL A 61 -4.17 -0.05 5.62
CA VAL A 61 -5.20 -1.08 5.52
C VAL A 61 -6.19 -0.92 6.65
N LYS A 62 -7.48 -1.01 6.32
CA LYS A 62 -8.56 -0.96 7.30
C LYS A 62 -9.60 -2.04 6.99
N LYS A 63 -9.88 -2.92 7.97
CA LYS A 63 -10.99 -3.88 7.86
C LYS A 63 -12.31 -3.11 7.93
N GLN A 64 -13.19 -3.32 6.95
CA GLN A 64 -14.50 -2.67 6.86
C GLN A 64 -15.64 -3.57 7.33
N ALA A 65 -15.56 -4.84 6.98
CA ALA A 65 -16.51 -5.88 7.35
C ALA A 65 -15.81 -7.25 7.27
N ASP A 66 -16.53 -8.33 7.52
CA ASP A 66 -15.97 -9.67 7.30
C ASP A 66 -15.60 -9.84 5.83
N ASP A 67 -14.36 -10.31 5.62
CA ASP A 67 -13.75 -10.49 4.30
C ASP A 67 -13.64 -9.22 3.43
N VAL A 68 -13.93 -8.01 3.97
CA VAL A 68 -13.87 -6.76 3.23
C VAL A 68 -12.84 -5.82 3.84
N TYR A 69 -11.90 -5.36 3.00
CA TYR A 69 -10.78 -4.50 3.40
C TYR A 69 -10.69 -3.28 2.50
N ALA A 70 -10.51 -2.11 3.09
CA ALA A 70 -10.07 -0.91 2.38
C ALA A 70 -8.55 -0.85 2.43
N VAL A 71 -7.92 -0.72 1.27
CA VAL A 71 -6.48 -0.50 1.13
C VAL A 71 -6.28 0.86 0.49
N GLU A 72 -5.49 1.72 1.13
CA GLU A 72 -5.25 3.09 0.71
C GLU A 72 -3.77 3.34 0.50
N ILE A 73 -3.45 4.00 -0.61
CA ILE A 73 -2.11 4.52 -0.89
C ILE A 73 -2.14 6.01 -0.63
N THR A 74 -1.28 6.49 0.26
CA THR A 74 -1.01 7.91 0.44
C THR A 74 0.22 8.28 -0.39
N LEU A 75 0.06 9.21 -1.31
CA LEU A 75 1.10 9.77 -2.14
C LEU A 75 1.29 11.23 -1.77
N ASN A 76 2.53 11.62 -1.47
CA ASN A 76 2.92 13.01 -1.27
C ASN A 76 4.03 13.33 -2.27
N ALA A 77 3.87 14.40 -3.05
CA ALA A 77 4.91 14.83 -3.96
C ALA A 77 5.10 16.35 -3.89
N LYS A 78 6.33 16.77 -3.67
CA LYS A 78 6.75 18.15 -3.62
C LYS A 78 7.80 18.41 -4.69
N ALA A 79 7.58 19.44 -5.50
CA ALA A 79 8.55 19.92 -6.47
C ALA A 79 9.15 21.24 -6.01
N GLU A 80 10.47 21.34 -6.04
CA GLU A 80 11.22 22.53 -5.63
C GLU A 80 12.24 22.94 -6.70
N ARG A 81 12.36 24.25 -6.91
CA ARG A 81 13.41 24.85 -7.75
C ARG A 81 14.09 25.95 -6.97
N GLU A 82 15.42 25.87 -6.80
CA GLU A 82 16.20 26.87 -6.09
C GLU A 82 15.61 27.27 -4.73
N LYS A 83 15.16 26.28 -3.94
CA LYS A 83 14.48 26.43 -2.64
C LYS A 83 13.05 26.99 -2.69
N ASN A 84 12.53 27.31 -3.87
CA ASN A 84 11.15 27.72 -4.03
C ASN A 84 10.25 26.51 -4.33
N VAL A 85 9.17 26.37 -3.58
CA VAL A 85 8.17 25.34 -3.83
C VAL A 85 7.41 25.70 -5.10
N LEU A 86 7.46 24.83 -6.09
CA LEU A 86 6.68 24.95 -7.32
C LEU A 86 5.27 24.42 -7.10
N PHE A 87 5.16 23.22 -6.56
CA PHE A 87 3.89 22.65 -6.14
C PHE A 87 4.07 21.63 -5.01
N ASN A 88 3.00 21.44 -4.30
CA ASN A 88 2.83 20.36 -3.35
C ASN A 88 1.53 19.63 -3.68
N VAL A 89 1.54 18.31 -3.71
CA VAL A 89 0.36 17.48 -3.97
C VAL A 89 0.30 16.34 -2.98
N GLU A 90 -0.87 16.15 -2.40
CA GLU A 90 -1.20 15.02 -1.54
C GLU A 90 -2.39 14.29 -2.13
N LEU A 91 -2.31 12.97 -2.18
CA LEU A 91 -3.38 12.11 -2.69
C LEU A 91 -3.52 10.89 -1.80
N ILE A 92 -4.74 10.62 -1.35
CA ILE A 92 -5.10 9.35 -0.74
C ILE A 92 -6.06 8.63 -1.68
N TYR A 93 -5.54 7.58 -2.31
CA TYR A 93 -6.26 6.76 -3.26
C TYR A 93 -6.52 5.38 -2.70
N GLY A 94 -7.75 4.91 -2.74
CA GLY A 94 -8.15 3.67 -2.11
C GLY A 94 -8.83 2.67 -3.05
N GLY A 95 -8.76 1.40 -2.64
CA GLY A 95 -9.54 0.31 -3.20
C GLY A 95 -10.22 -0.49 -2.10
N VAL A 96 -11.45 -0.94 -2.36
CA VAL A 96 -12.18 -1.86 -1.49
C VAL A 96 -12.06 -3.27 -2.07
N PHE A 97 -11.54 -4.19 -1.26
CA PHE A 97 -11.27 -5.57 -1.66
C PHE A 97 -12.09 -6.56 -0.84
N ARG A 98 -12.64 -7.56 -1.51
CA ARG A 98 -13.21 -8.73 -0.85
C ARG A 98 -12.24 -9.89 -0.98
N ILE A 99 -11.82 -10.44 0.17
CA ILE A 99 -10.78 -11.46 0.27
C ILE A 99 -11.33 -12.59 1.14
N LYS A 100 -11.48 -13.81 0.55
CA LYS A 100 -12.02 -14.97 1.24
C LYS A 100 -11.09 -16.16 1.13
N ASN A 101 -11.11 -17.00 2.18
CA ASN A 101 -10.40 -18.28 2.20
C ASN A 101 -8.89 -18.17 1.98
N VAL A 102 -8.31 -17.04 2.38
CA VAL A 102 -6.86 -16.81 2.35
C VAL A 102 -6.28 -17.16 3.71
N PRO A 103 -5.21 -17.96 3.80
CA PRO A 103 -4.52 -18.24 5.06
C PRO A 103 -4.05 -16.96 5.73
N GLU A 104 -4.12 -16.91 7.07
CA GLU A 104 -3.80 -15.71 7.85
C GLU A 104 -2.37 -15.19 7.58
N ASN A 105 -1.41 -16.10 7.39
CA ASN A 105 -0.02 -15.75 7.07
C ASN A 105 0.16 -15.14 5.66
N GLN A 106 -0.81 -15.29 4.76
CA GLN A 106 -0.79 -14.72 3.41
C GLN A 106 -1.63 -13.45 3.31
N LEU A 107 -2.48 -13.17 4.29
CA LEU A 107 -3.39 -12.01 4.25
C LEU A 107 -2.63 -10.69 4.28
N ALA A 108 -1.63 -10.54 5.15
CA ALA A 108 -0.85 -9.31 5.25
C ALA A 108 -0.05 -8.99 3.96
N PRO A 109 0.70 -9.92 3.35
CA PRO A 109 1.33 -9.69 2.05
C PRO A 109 0.32 -9.34 0.95
N LEU A 110 -0.82 -10.01 0.91
CA LEU A 110 -1.87 -9.73 -0.08
C LEU A 110 -2.39 -8.30 0.05
N LEU A 111 -2.69 -7.84 1.28
CA LEU A 111 -3.21 -6.51 1.56
C LEU A 111 -2.18 -5.40 1.38
N LEU A 112 -0.91 -5.65 1.71
CA LEU A 112 0.14 -4.61 1.73
C LEU A 112 1.03 -4.60 0.48
N VAL A 113 0.95 -5.63 -0.37
CA VAL A 113 1.73 -5.74 -1.60
C VAL A 113 0.82 -5.83 -2.82
N GLU A 114 -0.05 -6.84 -2.90
CA GLU A 114 -0.82 -7.09 -4.12
C GLU A 114 -1.97 -6.08 -4.31
N CYS A 115 -2.71 -5.75 -3.23
CA CYS A 115 -3.77 -4.74 -3.32
C CYS A 115 -3.25 -3.38 -3.78
N PRO A 116 -2.21 -2.78 -3.16
CA PRO A 116 -1.69 -1.50 -3.63
C PRO A 116 -1.08 -1.59 -5.04
N ARG A 117 -0.46 -2.71 -5.41
CA ARG A 117 0.04 -2.93 -6.79
C ARG A 117 -1.06 -2.78 -7.83
N LEU A 118 -2.28 -3.26 -7.54
CA LEU A 118 -3.43 -3.16 -8.45
C LEU A 118 -3.98 -1.74 -8.59
N ILE A 119 -4.00 -0.96 -7.51
CA ILE A 119 -4.60 0.39 -7.52
C ILE A 119 -3.59 1.50 -7.83
N PHE A 120 -2.30 1.26 -7.67
CA PHE A 120 -1.24 2.26 -7.89
C PHE A 120 -1.23 2.87 -9.31
N PRO A 121 -1.44 2.12 -10.41
CA PRO A 121 -1.49 2.71 -11.74
C PRO A 121 -2.54 3.82 -11.88
N PHE A 122 -3.67 3.68 -11.20
CA PHE A 122 -4.75 4.68 -11.20
C PHE A 122 -4.40 5.88 -10.31
N ALA A 123 -3.84 5.64 -9.12
CA ALA A 123 -3.34 6.70 -8.25
C ALA A 123 -2.26 7.54 -8.97
N ARG A 124 -1.32 6.89 -9.65
CA ARG A 124 -0.29 7.56 -10.47
C ARG A 124 -0.89 8.41 -11.58
N GLN A 125 -1.96 7.91 -12.24
CA GLN A 125 -2.63 8.66 -13.29
C GLN A 125 -3.30 9.93 -12.74
N VAL A 126 -3.95 9.85 -11.57
CA VAL A 126 -4.54 11.01 -10.91
C VAL A 126 -3.45 12.06 -10.63
N LEU A 127 -2.31 11.63 -10.07
CA LEU A 127 -1.19 12.51 -9.74
C LEU A 127 -0.64 13.22 -11.01
N ALA A 128 -0.43 12.48 -12.09
CA ALA A 128 0.03 13.03 -13.37
C ALA A 128 -0.97 14.04 -13.95
N THR A 129 -2.27 13.74 -13.87
CA THR A 129 -3.33 14.63 -14.35
C THR A 129 -3.40 15.94 -13.55
N VAL A 130 -3.34 15.85 -12.23
CA VAL A 130 -3.42 17.03 -11.34
C VAL A 130 -2.22 17.95 -11.54
N THR A 131 -1.01 17.41 -11.63
CA THR A 131 0.20 18.22 -11.88
C THR A 131 0.14 18.89 -13.24
N GLN A 132 -0.34 18.21 -14.28
CA GLN A 132 -0.54 18.78 -15.61
C GLN A 132 -1.57 19.91 -15.59
N GLN A 133 -2.71 19.73 -14.91
CA GLN A 133 -3.73 20.77 -14.77
C GLN A 133 -3.26 21.94 -13.91
N GLY A 134 -2.29 21.70 -13.02
CA GLY A 134 -1.60 22.74 -12.25
C GLY A 134 -0.62 23.59 -13.07
N GLY A 135 -0.46 23.32 -14.38
CA GLY A 135 0.41 24.06 -15.28
C GLY A 135 1.85 23.55 -15.35
N PHE A 136 2.11 22.34 -14.85
CA PHE A 136 3.42 21.71 -14.88
C PHE A 136 3.43 20.49 -15.82
N PRO A 137 4.63 20.00 -16.23
CA PRO A 137 4.70 18.69 -16.85
C PRO A 137 4.08 17.61 -15.94
N PRO A 138 3.39 16.59 -16.51
CA PRO A 138 2.78 15.54 -15.70
C PRO A 138 3.85 14.81 -14.90
N LEU A 139 3.64 14.67 -13.59
CA LEU A 139 4.54 13.92 -12.72
C LEU A 139 4.33 12.41 -12.93
N MET A 140 5.20 11.83 -13.74
CA MET A 140 5.19 10.40 -14.04
C MET A 140 6.06 9.66 -13.02
N MET A 141 5.40 9.03 -12.04
CA MET A 141 6.10 8.18 -11.07
C MET A 141 6.54 6.85 -11.71
N GLU A 142 7.69 6.37 -11.34
CA GLU A 142 8.11 5.00 -11.68
C GLU A 142 7.28 3.94 -10.95
N PRO A 143 7.25 2.69 -11.46
CA PRO A 143 6.63 1.59 -10.73
C PRO A 143 7.24 1.43 -9.34
N VAL A 144 6.38 1.19 -8.35
CA VAL A 144 6.76 1.06 -6.94
C VAL A 144 6.88 -0.40 -6.56
N ASP A 145 7.99 -0.75 -5.91
CA ASP A 145 8.16 -2.07 -5.30
C ASP A 145 7.51 -2.10 -3.90
N PHE A 146 6.22 -2.45 -3.87
CA PHE A 146 5.47 -2.58 -2.62
C PHE A 146 5.99 -3.70 -1.72
N ASN A 147 6.63 -4.73 -2.29
CA ASN A 147 7.24 -5.78 -1.49
C ASN A 147 8.45 -5.27 -0.72
N ALA A 148 9.29 -4.45 -1.35
CA ALA A 148 10.41 -3.80 -0.66
C ALA A 148 9.93 -2.89 0.47
N ILE A 149 8.86 -2.10 0.25
CA ILE A 149 8.24 -1.25 1.29
C ILE A 149 7.72 -2.11 2.45
N TYR A 150 7.01 -3.19 2.16
CA TYR A 150 6.48 -4.12 3.16
C TYR A 150 7.58 -4.73 4.03
N LEU A 151 8.65 -5.23 3.40
CA LEU A 151 9.79 -5.81 4.13
C LEU A 151 10.54 -4.78 4.97
N GLN A 152 10.68 -3.55 4.49
CA GLN A 152 11.28 -2.45 5.24
C GLN A 152 10.46 -2.11 6.49
N ASN A 153 9.13 -2.00 6.34
CA ASN A 153 8.22 -1.72 7.46
C ASN A 153 8.26 -2.85 8.51
N LEU A 154 8.31 -4.12 8.08
CA LEU A 154 8.47 -5.25 9.00
C LEU A 154 9.76 -5.15 9.82
N LYS A 155 10.89 -4.83 9.19
CA LYS A 155 12.17 -4.64 9.88
C LYS A 155 12.12 -3.50 10.89
N GLN A 156 11.47 -2.38 10.55
CA GLN A 156 11.31 -1.25 11.47
C GLN A 156 10.46 -1.62 12.69
N LEU A 157 9.34 -2.32 12.49
CA LEU A 157 8.49 -2.80 13.59
C LEU A 157 9.25 -3.75 14.52
N GLN A 158 10.02 -4.68 13.98
CA GLN A 158 10.84 -5.61 14.77
C GLN A 158 11.91 -4.86 15.58
N ALA A 159 12.58 -3.87 14.98
CA ALA A 159 13.57 -3.04 15.68
C ALA A 159 12.95 -2.23 16.82
N GLN A 160 11.76 -1.66 16.60
CA GLN A 160 11.03 -0.93 17.64
C GLN A 160 10.60 -1.83 18.81
N GLN A 161 10.14 -3.05 18.52
CA GLN A 161 9.77 -4.02 19.55
C GLN A 161 10.99 -4.46 20.39
N GLN A 162 12.14 -4.67 19.75
CA GLN A 162 13.38 -5.00 20.46
C GLN A 162 13.87 -3.83 21.32
N ALA A 163 13.80 -2.60 20.85
CA ALA A 163 14.18 -1.42 21.61
C ALA A 163 13.26 -1.21 22.83
N ALA A 164 11.96 -1.45 22.68
CA ALA A 164 11.00 -1.38 23.78
C ALA A 164 11.21 -2.47 24.84
N ALA A 165 11.63 -3.68 24.41
CA ALA A 165 11.94 -4.79 25.32
C ALA A 165 13.24 -4.58 26.12
N THR A 166 14.22 -3.85 25.55
CA THR A 166 15.52 -3.55 26.20
C THR A 166 15.47 -2.30 27.10
N GLY A 167 14.49 -1.40 26.92
CA GLY A 167 14.33 -0.16 27.68
C GLY A 167 13.63 -0.28 29.06
N GLY A 168 13.22 -1.49 29.47
CA GLY A 168 12.52 -1.78 30.72
C GLY A 168 13.44 -1.98 31.94
N GLY A 169 14.51 -1.23 32.08
CA GLY A 169 15.33 -1.18 33.29
C GLY A 169 14.66 -0.30 34.34
N THR A 170 14.04 -0.91 35.34
CA THR A 170 13.46 -0.30 36.52
C THR A 170 14.52 0.57 37.25
N PRO A 171 14.29 1.86 37.53
CA PRO A 171 15.14 2.56 38.48
C PRO A 171 14.83 2.06 39.91
N THR A 172 15.82 1.42 40.52
CA THR A 172 15.80 1.05 41.92
C THR A 172 15.73 2.33 42.75
N PRO A 173 14.77 2.48 43.69
CA PRO A 173 14.78 3.64 44.58
C PRO A 173 15.94 3.47 45.58
N THR A 174 16.91 4.38 45.51
CA THR A 174 17.94 4.52 46.54
C THR A 174 17.28 5.13 47.79
N VAL A 175 17.12 4.30 48.82
CA VAL A 175 16.76 4.78 50.12
C VAL A 175 18.03 5.30 50.78
N THR A 176 18.11 6.60 50.99
CA THR A 176 19.14 7.23 51.84
C THR A 176 18.63 7.30 53.25
N ASN A 177 19.38 6.70 54.15
CA ASN A 177 19.21 6.74 55.60
C ASN A 177 19.90 7.97 56.19
#